data_ca4f556379985733ec62aaef44b5b6bc
#
_entry.id   ca4f556379985733ec62aaef44b5b6bc
#
_cell.length_a   1.000
_cell.length_b   1.000
_cell.length_c   1.000
_cell.angle_alpha   90.00
_cell.angle_beta   90.00
_cell.angle_gamma   90.00
#
_symmetry.space_group_name_H-M   'P 1'
#
loop_
_entity.id
_entity.type
_entity.pdbx_description
1 polymer ?
#
loop_
_entity_poly.entity_id
_entity_poly.type
_entity_poly.pdbx_seq_one_letter_code
_entity_poly.pdbx_strand_id
1 'polypeptide(L)'
;MDNKLKFQQLECYKLATDEQKEKLNKEQYFDLDKLPENQLQTEFVEYIYYRGTQVSILTIKRERHYFNSLCEFFQKSSHQENSLLDREKDFWIKQLKMWMIQNGRALTKHKVTNIQTESVEKAALIRYFESLLEFTLDRSETNELAKDIWHLERLPLILRTNPIVNHKTLNFRGIRQPDIREEVKKAIYHHLKTEALGSIKRELSAMNKFSKYLDEKHSKISTCEEIDREIIEQFLINIKVESNGGNGIRDDLLKLRNVLETIGKIYDFPHLTKLFLKSDFPPERKAEFKSYSDSELKRLNAQIVKMEEQIARAMIIHQMLGTRISDTLTLRKDCLYKHDRQDMIIIYQPKTRRYEKPISQELAQLIGKAVSYANEHYPESIYIFAAENKPEKPISYRTLQDKVLRMIYEKDIRDD
;
A
#
# COMPACT_ATOMS: atom_id res chain seq x y z
N MET A 1 -35.30 -20.65 8.02
CA MET A 1 -33.95 -20.76 8.63
C MET A 1 -33.46 -19.36 8.95
N ASP A 2 -32.76 -19.15 10.07
CA ASP A 2 -32.32 -17.81 10.47
C ASP A 2 -31.19 -17.36 9.51
N ASN A 3 -31.49 -16.50 8.53
CA ASN A 3 -30.55 -16.08 7.47
C ASN A 3 -29.61 -14.96 8.00
N LYS A 4 -28.92 -15.25 9.11
CA LYS A 4 -28.05 -14.34 9.84
C LYS A 4 -26.60 -14.77 9.75
N LEU A 5 -25.74 -13.92 9.19
CA LEU A 5 -24.30 -14.11 9.18
C LEU A 5 -23.71 -13.56 10.49
N LYS A 6 -23.38 -14.46 11.42
CA LYS A 6 -22.84 -14.10 12.74
C LYS A 6 -21.38 -13.71 12.66
N PHE A 7 -20.93 -12.73 13.48
CA PHE A 7 -19.54 -12.28 13.51
C PHE A 7 -18.56 -13.39 13.85
N GLN A 8 -18.96 -14.37 14.67
CA GLN A 8 -18.16 -15.54 15.05
C GLN A 8 -17.73 -16.41 13.84
N GLN A 9 -18.44 -16.29 12.71
CA GLN A 9 -18.13 -17.03 11.49
C GLN A 9 -17.00 -16.39 10.68
N LEU A 10 -16.65 -15.13 11.00
CA LEU A 10 -15.64 -14.37 10.27
C LEU A 10 -14.23 -14.66 10.81
N GLU A 11 -13.24 -14.65 9.92
CA GLU A 11 -11.84 -14.89 10.28
C GLU A 11 -11.29 -13.84 11.24
N CYS A 12 -11.63 -12.55 11.02
CA CYS A 12 -11.23 -11.47 11.92
C CYS A 12 -11.74 -11.66 13.37
N TYR A 13 -12.82 -12.39 13.59
CA TYR A 13 -13.28 -12.70 14.95
C TYR A 13 -12.38 -13.74 15.62
N LYS A 14 -11.92 -14.74 14.87
CA LYS A 14 -11.00 -15.77 15.36
C LYS A 14 -9.65 -15.16 15.76
N LEU A 15 -9.20 -14.17 15.00
CA LEU A 15 -7.94 -13.44 15.20
C LEU A 15 -8.05 -12.26 16.18
N ALA A 16 -9.25 -11.94 16.67
CA ALA A 16 -9.48 -10.81 17.56
C ALA A 16 -8.98 -11.08 18.99
N THR A 17 -8.39 -10.07 19.62
CA THR A 17 -8.00 -10.12 21.04
C THR A 17 -9.24 -10.13 21.93
N ASP A 18 -9.07 -10.59 23.20
CA ASP A 18 -10.19 -10.61 24.16
C ASP A 18 -10.75 -9.21 24.41
N GLU A 19 -9.88 -8.20 24.51
CA GLU A 19 -10.30 -6.78 24.61
C GLU A 19 -11.17 -6.33 23.41
N GLN A 20 -10.85 -6.78 22.20
CA GLN A 20 -11.65 -6.47 21.01
C GLN A 20 -13.00 -7.21 21.05
N LYS A 21 -13.03 -8.45 21.54
CA LYS A 21 -14.25 -9.24 21.66
C LYS A 21 -15.18 -8.67 22.75
N GLU A 22 -14.63 -8.17 23.85
CA GLU A 22 -15.42 -7.49 24.91
C GLU A 22 -16.16 -6.23 24.40
N LYS A 23 -15.57 -5.54 23.42
CA LYS A 23 -16.20 -4.37 22.76
C LYS A 23 -17.35 -4.74 21.81
N LEU A 24 -17.59 -6.05 21.60
CA LEU A 24 -18.68 -6.56 20.79
C LEU A 24 -19.87 -6.99 21.66
N ASN A 25 -21.09 -6.71 21.22
CA ASN A 25 -22.28 -7.33 21.79
C ASN A 25 -22.30 -8.82 21.39
N LYS A 26 -22.69 -9.71 22.31
CA LYS A 26 -22.64 -11.17 22.11
C LYS A 26 -23.42 -11.69 20.88
N GLU A 27 -24.37 -10.94 20.37
CA GLU A 27 -25.26 -11.36 19.26
C GLU A 27 -25.17 -10.44 18.03
N GLN A 28 -23.96 -10.00 17.66
CA GLN A 28 -23.81 -9.20 16.43
C GLN A 28 -23.77 -10.09 15.19
N TYR A 29 -24.61 -9.72 14.22
CA TYR A 29 -24.76 -10.42 12.93
C TYR A 29 -25.15 -9.43 11.83
N PHE A 30 -24.96 -9.83 10.60
CA PHE A 30 -25.56 -9.24 9.42
C PHE A 30 -26.88 -9.96 9.14
N ASP A 31 -27.96 -9.22 9.04
CA ASP A 31 -29.31 -9.73 8.80
C ASP A 31 -29.55 -9.79 7.28
N LEU A 32 -29.38 -10.96 6.71
CA LEU A 32 -29.45 -11.16 5.27
C LEU A 32 -30.89 -11.16 4.74
N ASP A 33 -31.90 -11.39 5.61
CA ASP A 33 -33.31 -11.29 5.23
C ASP A 33 -33.74 -9.88 4.82
N LYS A 34 -32.88 -8.88 5.09
CA LYS A 34 -33.07 -7.50 4.62
C LYS A 34 -32.70 -7.27 3.17
N LEU A 35 -32.06 -8.23 2.53
CA LEU A 35 -31.74 -8.21 1.10
C LEU A 35 -32.68 -9.15 0.35
N PRO A 36 -32.96 -8.90 -0.94
CA PRO A 36 -33.69 -9.84 -1.80
C PRO A 36 -32.96 -11.19 -1.85
N GLU A 37 -33.70 -12.30 -1.84
CA GLU A 37 -33.15 -13.65 -2.01
C GLU A 37 -32.76 -13.89 -3.48
N ASN A 38 -31.70 -13.27 -3.94
CA ASN A 38 -31.17 -13.39 -5.30
C ASN A 38 -29.64 -13.33 -5.27
N GLN A 39 -29.02 -13.16 -6.43
CA GLN A 39 -27.55 -13.04 -6.56
C GLN A 39 -26.96 -11.90 -5.73
N LEU A 40 -27.70 -10.80 -5.54
CA LEU A 40 -27.29 -9.67 -4.73
C LEU A 40 -26.94 -10.09 -3.28
N GLN A 41 -27.78 -10.95 -2.66
CA GLN A 41 -27.50 -11.44 -1.30
C GLN A 41 -26.21 -12.25 -1.25
N THR A 42 -25.95 -13.08 -2.26
CA THR A 42 -24.71 -13.86 -2.38
C THR A 42 -23.48 -12.94 -2.49
N GLU A 43 -23.55 -11.90 -3.31
CA GLU A 43 -22.48 -10.91 -3.50
C GLU A 43 -22.12 -10.18 -2.20
N PHE A 44 -23.15 -9.81 -1.41
CA PHE A 44 -22.95 -9.23 -0.09
C PHE A 44 -22.29 -10.19 0.90
N VAL A 45 -22.74 -11.45 0.95
CA VAL A 45 -22.19 -12.49 1.82
C VAL A 45 -20.70 -12.71 1.50
N GLU A 46 -20.36 -12.88 0.23
CA GLU A 46 -18.99 -13.07 -0.22
C GLU A 46 -18.11 -11.86 0.12
N TYR A 47 -18.63 -10.66 -0.06
CA TYR A 47 -17.92 -9.44 0.31
C TYR A 47 -17.66 -9.34 1.81
N ILE A 48 -18.65 -9.67 2.65
CA ILE A 48 -18.50 -9.65 4.11
C ILE A 48 -17.41 -10.66 4.56
N TYR A 49 -17.41 -11.88 4.00
CA TYR A 49 -16.33 -12.84 4.28
C TYR A 49 -14.98 -12.32 3.83
N TYR A 50 -14.87 -11.78 2.63
CA TYR A 50 -13.64 -11.16 2.14
C TYR A 50 -13.17 -10.03 3.07
N ARG A 51 -14.07 -9.13 3.50
CA ARG A 51 -13.73 -8.08 4.46
C ARG A 51 -13.23 -8.65 5.78
N GLY A 52 -13.84 -9.74 6.24
CA GLY A 52 -13.41 -10.48 7.43
C GLY A 52 -11.96 -10.98 7.39
N THR A 53 -11.38 -11.16 6.18
CA THR A 53 -9.94 -11.50 6.04
C THR A 53 -9.03 -10.27 5.95
N GLN A 54 -9.58 -9.07 5.69
CA GLN A 54 -8.79 -7.86 5.40
C GLN A 54 -8.72 -6.88 6.56
N VAL A 55 -9.72 -6.83 7.43
CA VAL A 55 -9.85 -5.80 8.48
C VAL A 55 -10.13 -6.38 9.85
N SER A 56 -9.93 -5.58 10.89
CA SER A 56 -10.23 -5.99 12.27
C SER A 56 -11.75 -6.13 12.51
N ILE A 57 -12.11 -6.92 13.51
CA ILE A 57 -13.52 -7.13 13.90
C ILE A 57 -14.23 -5.83 14.32
N LEU A 58 -13.50 -4.86 14.88
CA LEU A 58 -14.06 -3.54 15.20
C LEU A 58 -14.38 -2.71 13.96
N THR A 59 -13.68 -2.95 12.85
CA THR A 59 -14.01 -2.33 11.56
C THR A 59 -15.26 -2.99 10.98
N ILE A 60 -15.38 -4.31 11.03
CA ILE A 60 -16.60 -5.05 10.63
C ILE A 60 -17.81 -4.56 11.41
N LYS A 61 -17.67 -4.32 12.74
CA LYS A 61 -18.72 -3.74 13.57
C LYS A 61 -19.24 -2.40 13.01
N ARG A 62 -18.34 -1.55 12.53
CA ARG A 62 -18.72 -0.27 11.88
C ARG A 62 -19.33 -0.51 10.50
N GLU A 63 -18.79 -1.42 9.71
CA GLU A 63 -19.28 -1.74 8.36
C GLU A 63 -20.69 -2.33 8.39
N ARG A 64 -21.11 -2.98 9.48
CA ARG A 64 -22.51 -3.42 9.67
C ARG A 64 -23.51 -2.27 9.57
N HIS A 65 -23.18 -1.05 9.98
CA HIS A 65 -24.06 0.11 9.81
C HIS A 65 -24.22 0.49 8.34
N TYR A 66 -23.13 0.36 7.55
CA TYR A 66 -23.19 0.63 6.12
C TYR A 66 -23.99 -0.45 5.40
N PHE A 67 -23.81 -1.72 5.77
CA PHE A 67 -24.63 -2.82 5.29
C PHE A 67 -26.13 -2.56 5.53
N ASN A 68 -26.54 -2.23 6.76
CA ASN A 68 -27.94 -1.94 7.08
C ASN A 68 -28.47 -0.76 6.24
N SER A 69 -27.65 0.29 6.03
CA SER A 69 -28.03 1.41 5.18
C SER A 69 -28.20 1.03 3.72
N LEU A 70 -27.38 0.11 3.20
CA LEU A 70 -27.56 -0.42 1.84
C LEU A 70 -28.78 -1.32 1.74
N CYS A 71 -29.10 -2.11 2.77
CA CYS A 71 -30.35 -2.85 2.80
C CYS A 71 -31.58 -1.92 2.69
N GLU A 72 -31.58 -0.80 3.45
CA GLU A 72 -32.64 0.23 3.34
C GLU A 72 -32.69 0.86 1.94
N PHE A 73 -31.53 1.09 1.32
CA PHE A 73 -31.42 1.59 -0.05
C PHE A 73 -32.07 0.62 -1.04
N PHE A 74 -31.72 -0.67 -1.00
CA PHE A 74 -32.26 -1.68 -1.91
C PHE A 74 -33.76 -1.95 -1.66
N GLN A 75 -34.23 -1.92 -0.41
CA GLN A 75 -35.65 -2.11 -0.10
C GLN A 75 -36.54 -0.95 -0.57
N LYS A 76 -36.02 0.30 -0.49
CA LYS A 76 -36.81 1.49 -0.88
C LYS A 76 -36.67 1.85 -2.37
N SER A 77 -35.66 1.33 -3.02
CA SER A 77 -35.43 1.53 -4.45
C SER A 77 -36.33 0.54 -5.22
N SER A 78 -37.05 0.99 -6.22
CA SER A 78 -37.85 0.13 -7.14
C SER A 78 -36.94 -0.66 -8.11
N HIS A 79 -35.73 -0.99 -7.68
CA HIS A 79 -34.74 -1.72 -8.47
C HIS A 79 -35.13 -3.19 -8.56
N GLN A 80 -35.23 -3.69 -9.79
CA GLN A 80 -35.56 -5.10 -10.10
C GLN A 80 -34.28 -5.90 -10.45
N GLU A 81 -33.12 -5.30 -10.29
CA GLU A 81 -31.84 -5.93 -10.58
C GLU A 81 -31.56 -7.09 -9.60
N ASN A 82 -31.10 -8.22 -10.15
CA ASN A 82 -30.79 -9.41 -9.38
C ASN A 82 -29.32 -9.44 -8.90
N SER A 83 -28.44 -8.67 -9.52
CA SER A 83 -27.01 -8.61 -9.26
C SER A 83 -26.49 -7.18 -9.34
N LEU A 84 -25.43 -6.88 -8.62
CA LEU A 84 -24.68 -5.63 -8.76
C LEU A 84 -24.01 -5.47 -10.14
N LEU A 85 -23.86 -6.58 -10.88
CA LEU A 85 -23.29 -6.60 -12.23
C LEU A 85 -24.30 -6.22 -13.32
N ASP A 86 -25.59 -6.16 -13.00
CA ASP A 86 -26.65 -5.84 -13.96
C ASP A 86 -26.61 -4.38 -14.45
N ARG A 87 -25.88 -3.52 -13.72
CA ARG A 87 -25.67 -2.11 -14.06
C ARG A 87 -24.24 -1.69 -13.82
N GLU A 88 -23.80 -0.65 -14.53
CA GLU A 88 -22.50 -0.05 -14.34
C GLU A 88 -22.34 0.57 -12.94
N LYS A 89 -21.08 0.60 -12.46
CA LYS A 89 -20.74 1.15 -11.15
C LYS A 89 -21.26 2.59 -10.96
N ASP A 90 -21.15 3.43 -11.99
CA ASP A 90 -21.54 4.84 -11.91
C ASP A 90 -23.07 4.99 -11.76
N PHE A 91 -23.83 4.10 -12.37
CA PHE A 91 -25.29 4.03 -12.15
C PHE A 91 -25.60 3.80 -10.66
N TRP A 92 -25.01 2.77 -10.06
CA TRP A 92 -25.25 2.44 -8.65
C TRP A 92 -24.84 3.57 -7.70
N ILE A 93 -23.70 4.18 -7.93
CA ILE A 93 -23.20 5.29 -7.11
C ILE A 93 -24.08 6.52 -7.24
N LYS A 94 -24.60 6.81 -8.44
CA LYS A 94 -25.56 7.90 -8.66
C LYS A 94 -26.86 7.66 -7.90
N GLN A 95 -27.42 6.45 -7.99
CA GLN A 95 -28.65 6.08 -7.28
C GLN A 95 -28.46 6.16 -5.75
N LEU A 96 -27.37 5.62 -5.22
CA LEU A 96 -27.07 5.73 -3.79
C LEU A 96 -26.96 7.20 -3.34
N LYS A 97 -26.28 8.06 -4.10
CA LYS A 97 -26.17 9.49 -3.77
C LYS A 97 -27.54 10.17 -3.77
N MET A 98 -28.39 9.87 -4.74
CA MET A 98 -29.75 10.42 -4.80
C MET A 98 -30.55 9.97 -3.56
N TRP A 99 -30.53 8.69 -3.23
CA TRP A 99 -31.18 8.16 -2.04
C TRP A 99 -30.63 8.79 -0.74
N MET A 100 -29.32 8.98 -0.64
CA MET A 100 -28.70 9.65 0.51
C MET A 100 -29.21 11.07 0.68
N ILE A 101 -29.29 11.87 -0.39
CA ILE A 101 -29.82 13.24 -0.35
C ILE A 101 -31.28 13.23 0.10
N GLN A 102 -32.11 12.35 -0.48
CA GLN A 102 -33.53 12.23 -0.12
C GLN A 102 -33.75 11.84 1.34
N ASN A 103 -32.80 11.14 1.95
CA ASN A 103 -32.86 10.74 3.37
C ASN A 103 -32.00 11.65 4.28
N GLY A 104 -31.60 12.85 3.82
CA GLY A 104 -30.88 13.84 4.62
C GLY A 104 -29.46 13.42 5.02
N ARG A 105 -28.84 12.47 4.29
CA ARG A 105 -27.50 11.95 4.58
C ARG A 105 -26.44 12.74 3.80
N ALA A 106 -25.36 13.12 4.47
CA ALA A 106 -24.25 13.85 3.85
C ALA A 106 -23.47 12.98 2.85
N LEU A 107 -23.11 13.57 1.69
CA LEU A 107 -22.30 12.89 0.67
C LEU A 107 -20.79 12.95 0.95
N THR A 108 -20.37 13.90 1.76
CA THR A 108 -18.97 14.15 2.10
C THR A 108 -18.79 14.32 3.60
N LYS A 109 -17.56 14.09 4.05
CA LYS A 109 -17.14 14.34 5.43
C LYS A 109 -15.90 15.23 5.42
N HIS A 110 -15.94 16.31 6.22
CA HIS A 110 -14.76 17.12 6.50
C HIS A 110 -13.86 16.39 7.48
N LYS A 111 -12.58 16.34 7.17
CA LYS A 111 -11.55 15.76 8.02
C LYS A 111 -10.46 16.79 8.24
N VAL A 112 -10.25 17.15 9.50
CA VAL A 112 -9.12 17.96 9.92
C VAL A 112 -7.98 17.00 10.25
N THR A 113 -6.84 17.16 9.59
CA THR A 113 -5.63 16.39 9.90
C THR A 113 -4.84 17.09 11.01
N ASN A 114 -3.97 16.34 11.70
CA ASN A 114 -3.12 16.87 12.78
C ASN A 114 -2.18 18.02 12.33
N ILE A 115 -2.11 18.31 11.04
CA ILE A 115 -1.29 19.38 10.42
C ILE A 115 -2.20 20.53 9.93
N GLN A 116 -3.37 20.71 10.52
CA GLN A 116 -4.34 21.77 10.18
C GLN A 116 -4.75 21.85 8.68
N THR A 117 -4.54 20.79 7.91
CA THR A 117 -5.07 20.72 6.55
C THR A 117 -6.48 20.13 6.58
N GLU A 118 -7.45 20.88 6.09
CA GLU A 118 -8.81 20.39 5.87
C GLU A 118 -8.86 19.60 4.56
N SER A 119 -9.41 18.40 4.63
CA SER A 119 -9.71 17.60 3.44
C SER A 119 -11.19 17.19 3.44
N VAL A 120 -11.77 17.19 2.26
CA VAL A 120 -13.14 16.72 2.04
C VAL A 120 -13.06 15.29 1.49
N GLU A 121 -13.53 14.33 2.29
CA GLU A 121 -13.59 12.92 1.89
C GLU A 121 -15.02 12.53 1.51
N LYS A 122 -15.17 11.58 0.58
CA LYS A 122 -16.46 10.95 0.32
C LYS A 122 -17.02 10.32 1.59
N ALA A 123 -18.33 10.34 1.78
CA ALA A 123 -18.99 9.67 2.90
C ALA A 123 -18.59 8.18 2.96
N ALA A 124 -18.47 7.66 4.18
CA ALA A 124 -18.01 6.30 4.42
C ALA A 124 -18.95 5.23 3.78
N LEU A 125 -20.25 5.51 3.73
CA LEU A 125 -21.23 4.66 3.06
C LEU A 125 -20.95 4.54 1.55
N ILE A 126 -20.63 5.66 0.88
CA ILE A 126 -20.28 5.65 -0.55
C ILE A 126 -19.02 4.82 -0.78
N ARG A 127 -17.99 5.02 0.04
CA ARG A 127 -16.73 4.26 -0.08
C ARG A 127 -16.92 2.76 0.16
N TYR A 128 -17.77 2.40 1.12
CA TYR A 128 -18.09 1.00 1.39
C TYR A 128 -18.82 0.36 0.21
N PHE A 129 -19.80 1.05 -0.40
CA PHE A 129 -20.51 0.56 -1.56
C PHE A 129 -19.63 0.51 -2.81
N GLU A 130 -18.80 1.52 -3.05
CA GLU A 130 -17.78 1.48 -4.11
C GLU A 130 -16.88 0.24 -3.98
N SER A 131 -16.45 -0.08 -2.75
CA SER A 131 -15.61 -1.25 -2.49
C SER A 131 -16.32 -2.58 -2.72
N LEU A 132 -17.61 -2.68 -2.40
CA LEU A 132 -18.45 -3.84 -2.71
C LEU A 132 -18.60 -4.03 -4.22
N LEU A 133 -18.99 -2.97 -4.96
CA LEU A 133 -19.13 -3.01 -6.42
C LEU A 133 -17.81 -3.44 -7.09
N GLU A 134 -16.69 -2.90 -6.62
CA GLU A 134 -15.37 -3.25 -7.10
C GLU A 134 -14.98 -4.69 -6.84
N PHE A 135 -15.32 -5.21 -5.67
CA PHE A 135 -15.08 -6.61 -5.32
C PHE A 135 -15.90 -7.56 -6.20
N THR A 136 -17.19 -7.26 -6.42
CA THR A 136 -18.06 -8.08 -7.26
C THR A 136 -17.59 -8.10 -8.70
N LEU A 137 -17.19 -6.93 -9.25
CA LEU A 137 -16.62 -6.83 -10.60
C LEU A 137 -15.30 -7.59 -10.73
N ASP A 138 -14.42 -7.47 -9.74
CA ASP A 138 -13.12 -8.18 -9.74
C ASP A 138 -13.29 -9.70 -9.75
N ARG A 139 -14.32 -10.23 -9.09
CA ARG A 139 -14.62 -11.67 -9.10
C ARG A 139 -15.26 -12.17 -10.37
N SER A 140 -16.00 -11.33 -11.08
CA SER A 140 -16.64 -11.70 -12.35
C SER A 140 -15.63 -11.87 -13.48
N GLU A 141 -14.51 -11.16 -13.43
CA GLU A 141 -13.46 -11.24 -14.44
C GLU A 141 -12.42 -12.32 -14.06
N THR A 142 -12.28 -13.33 -14.89
CA THR A 142 -11.37 -14.47 -14.65
C THR A 142 -9.91 -14.17 -15.04
N ASN A 143 -9.71 -13.26 -16.02
CA ASN A 143 -8.39 -12.87 -16.47
C ASN A 143 -7.83 -11.74 -15.58
N GLU A 144 -6.84 -12.04 -14.74
CA GLU A 144 -6.24 -11.05 -13.84
C GLU A 144 -5.66 -9.82 -14.56
N LEU A 145 -5.15 -10.00 -15.78
CA LEU A 145 -4.56 -8.90 -16.56
C LEU A 145 -5.61 -7.95 -17.17
N ALA A 146 -6.85 -8.41 -17.36
CA ALA A 146 -7.94 -7.57 -17.82
C ALA A 146 -8.50 -6.66 -16.70
N LYS A 147 -8.29 -7.03 -15.43
CA LYS A 147 -8.79 -6.25 -14.30
C LYS A 147 -8.09 -4.90 -14.14
N ASP A 148 -8.79 -3.94 -13.54
CA ASP A 148 -8.21 -2.64 -13.16
C ASP A 148 -7.41 -2.68 -11.86
N ILE A 149 -7.55 -3.74 -11.06
CA ILE A 149 -6.72 -4.02 -9.89
C ILE A 149 -6.14 -5.41 -10.05
N TRP A 150 -4.82 -5.49 -10.21
CA TRP A 150 -4.13 -6.77 -10.27
C TRP A 150 -3.73 -7.24 -8.88
N HIS A 151 -4.11 -8.46 -8.54
CA HIS A 151 -3.57 -9.17 -7.39
C HIS A 151 -2.26 -9.83 -7.78
N LEU A 152 -1.15 -9.34 -7.23
CA LEU A 152 0.20 -9.74 -7.64
C LEU A 152 0.47 -11.24 -7.50
N GLU A 153 -0.16 -11.90 -6.53
CA GLU A 153 -0.07 -13.34 -6.29
C GLU A 153 -0.76 -14.20 -7.37
N ARG A 154 -1.68 -13.60 -8.14
CA ARG A 154 -2.41 -14.27 -9.22
C ARG A 154 -1.79 -14.05 -10.60
N LEU A 155 -0.78 -13.19 -10.69
CA LEU A 155 -0.06 -12.96 -11.94
C LEU A 155 0.86 -14.15 -12.24
N PRO A 156 0.97 -14.56 -13.53
CA PRO A 156 1.87 -15.63 -13.95
C PRO A 156 3.33 -15.14 -14.01
N LEU A 157 3.82 -14.52 -12.93
CA LEU A 157 5.15 -13.92 -12.84
C LEU A 157 5.76 -14.18 -11.45
N ILE A 158 7.05 -14.49 -11.43
CA ILE A 158 7.82 -14.56 -10.19
C ILE A 158 8.27 -13.15 -9.84
N LEU A 159 7.59 -12.53 -8.88
CA LEU A 159 7.85 -11.16 -8.47
C LEU A 159 8.83 -11.12 -7.29
N ARG A 160 9.76 -10.18 -7.35
CA ARG A 160 10.64 -9.90 -6.20
C ARG A 160 9.87 -9.12 -5.14
N THR A 161 9.62 -9.76 -4.01
CA THR A 161 8.91 -9.16 -2.89
C THR A 161 9.90 -8.58 -1.86
N ASN A 162 9.53 -7.46 -1.26
CA ASN A 162 10.24 -6.93 -0.10
C ASN A 162 9.42 -7.28 1.16
N PRO A 163 9.96 -8.06 2.11
CA PRO A 163 9.22 -8.47 3.30
C PRO A 163 8.69 -7.30 4.14
N ILE A 164 9.42 -6.17 4.16
CA ILE A 164 9.02 -4.96 4.90
C ILE A 164 7.88 -4.24 4.21
N VAL A 165 7.95 -4.10 2.88
CA VAL A 165 6.96 -3.37 2.08
C VAL A 165 6.28 -4.35 1.15
N ASN A 166 5.33 -5.10 1.69
CA ASN A 166 4.59 -6.09 0.92
C ASN A 166 3.45 -5.43 0.16
N HIS A 167 3.69 -5.12 -1.11
CA HIS A 167 2.64 -4.72 -2.03
C HIS A 167 1.88 -5.96 -2.49
N LYS A 168 0.57 -5.99 -2.28
CA LYS A 168 -0.29 -7.10 -2.71
C LYS A 168 -0.98 -6.83 -4.04
N THR A 169 -1.17 -5.56 -4.38
CA THR A 169 -1.94 -5.15 -5.56
C THR A 169 -1.30 -4.01 -6.32
N LEU A 170 -1.59 -3.95 -7.63
CA LEU A 170 -1.42 -2.77 -8.48
C LEU A 170 -2.81 -2.25 -8.89
N ASN A 171 -3.04 -0.95 -8.73
CA ASN A 171 -4.33 -0.33 -9.01
C ASN A 171 -4.18 0.68 -10.15
N PHE A 172 -4.84 0.41 -11.28
CA PHE A 172 -4.81 1.22 -12.50
C PHE A 172 -5.97 2.23 -12.60
N ARG A 173 -6.92 2.20 -11.67
CA ARG A 173 -8.12 3.07 -11.70
C ARG A 173 -7.82 4.57 -11.59
N GLY A 174 -6.63 4.92 -11.14
CA GLY A 174 -6.16 6.31 -11.14
C GLY A 174 -5.91 6.88 -12.54
N ILE A 175 -5.78 6.01 -13.55
CA ILE A 175 -5.69 6.38 -14.97
C ILE A 175 -7.12 6.51 -15.49
N ARG A 176 -7.53 7.73 -15.82
CA ARG A 176 -8.94 8.08 -16.07
C ARG A 176 -9.42 7.65 -17.45
N GLN A 177 -8.54 7.75 -18.47
CA GLN A 177 -8.83 7.34 -19.84
C GLN A 177 -8.75 5.80 -19.96
N PRO A 178 -9.84 5.14 -20.43
CA PRO A 178 -9.85 3.67 -20.50
C PRO A 178 -8.77 3.09 -21.41
N ASP A 179 -8.59 3.66 -22.60
CA ASP A 179 -7.63 3.14 -23.58
C ASP A 179 -6.18 3.34 -23.12
N ILE A 180 -5.83 4.53 -22.58
CA ILE A 180 -4.53 4.77 -21.95
C ILE A 180 -4.30 3.80 -20.80
N ARG A 181 -5.34 3.44 -20.02
CA ARG A 181 -5.23 2.47 -18.94
C ARG A 181 -4.82 1.09 -19.46
N GLU A 182 -5.41 0.63 -20.55
CA GLU A 182 -5.05 -0.65 -21.17
C GLU A 182 -3.62 -0.63 -21.73
N GLU A 183 -3.21 0.47 -22.36
CA GLU A 183 -1.85 0.64 -22.86
C GLU A 183 -0.84 0.62 -21.72
N VAL A 184 -1.12 1.32 -20.61
CA VAL A 184 -0.28 1.32 -19.40
C VAL A 184 -0.23 -0.07 -18.76
N LYS A 185 -1.33 -0.82 -18.69
CA LYS A 185 -1.33 -2.20 -18.18
C LYS A 185 -0.31 -3.07 -18.93
N LYS A 186 -0.25 -2.97 -20.25
CA LYS A 186 0.73 -3.75 -21.06
C LYS A 186 2.16 -3.31 -20.80
N ALA A 187 2.43 -2.01 -20.70
CA ALA A 187 3.76 -1.50 -20.36
C ALA A 187 4.20 -1.95 -18.96
N ILE A 188 3.32 -1.83 -17.97
CA ILE A 188 3.59 -2.25 -16.60
C ILE A 188 3.80 -3.76 -16.50
N TYR A 189 3.02 -4.57 -17.23
CA TYR A 189 3.25 -6.02 -17.29
C TYR A 189 4.64 -6.36 -17.88
N HIS A 190 5.08 -5.61 -18.88
CA HIS A 190 6.43 -5.75 -19.42
C HIS A 190 7.51 -5.41 -18.37
N HIS A 191 7.35 -4.29 -17.66
CA HIS A 191 8.29 -3.84 -16.62
C HIS A 191 8.34 -4.79 -15.41
N LEU A 192 7.22 -5.41 -15.04
CA LEU A 192 7.15 -6.38 -13.92
C LEU A 192 8.10 -7.57 -14.08
N LYS A 193 8.52 -7.88 -15.32
CA LYS A 193 9.47 -8.98 -15.60
C LYS A 193 10.89 -8.66 -15.14
N THR A 194 11.25 -7.37 -15.05
CA THR A 194 12.63 -6.94 -14.81
C THR A 194 12.78 -5.94 -13.67
N GLU A 195 11.75 -5.12 -13.38
CA GLU A 195 11.83 -4.05 -12.39
C GLU A 195 11.25 -4.46 -11.02
N ALA A 196 11.72 -3.76 -9.99
CA ALA A 196 11.20 -3.95 -8.63
C ALA A 196 9.81 -3.31 -8.47
N LEU A 197 8.92 -3.93 -7.67
CA LEU A 197 7.56 -3.43 -7.40
C LEU A 197 7.50 -1.98 -6.92
N GLY A 198 8.49 -1.53 -6.15
CA GLY A 198 8.59 -0.14 -5.72
C GLY A 198 8.81 0.85 -6.87
N SER A 199 9.50 0.43 -7.95
CA SER A 199 9.69 1.18 -9.19
C SER A 199 8.37 1.27 -9.97
N ILE A 200 7.72 0.13 -10.15
CA ILE A 200 6.42 0.00 -10.82
C ILE A 200 5.36 0.91 -10.16
N LYS A 201 5.30 0.93 -8.83
CA LYS A 201 4.35 1.82 -8.13
C LYS A 201 4.62 3.30 -8.37
N ARG A 202 5.88 3.70 -8.52
CA ARG A 202 6.22 5.08 -8.90
C ARG A 202 5.82 5.38 -10.34
N GLU A 203 5.97 4.44 -11.25
CA GLU A 203 5.47 4.56 -12.62
C GLU A 203 3.96 4.77 -12.67
N LEU A 204 3.20 3.94 -11.95
CA LEU A 204 1.75 4.12 -11.83
C LEU A 204 1.38 5.46 -11.18
N SER A 205 2.14 5.92 -10.17
CA SER A 205 1.91 7.22 -9.57
C SER A 205 2.14 8.37 -10.57
N ALA A 206 3.19 8.29 -11.38
CA ALA A 206 3.48 9.28 -12.40
C ALA A 206 2.40 9.29 -13.49
N MET A 207 1.98 8.12 -13.96
CA MET A 207 0.89 7.98 -14.94
C MET A 207 -0.45 8.49 -14.40
N ASN A 208 -0.78 8.23 -13.14
CA ASN A 208 -2.00 8.75 -12.51
C ASN A 208 -2.01 10.29 -12.47
N LYS A 209 -0.88 10.94 -12.17
CA LYS A 209 -0.75 12.40 -12.19
C LYS A 209 -0.93 12.95 -13.60
N PHE A 210 -0.29 12.31 -14.57
CA PHE A 210 -0.38 12.72 -15.98
C PHE A 210 -1.79 12.50 -16.54
N SER A 211 -2.41 11.35 -16.29
CA SER A 211 -3.79 11.07 -16.70
C SER A 211 -4.80 12.06 -16.09
N LYS A 212 -4.60 12.43 -14.82
CA LYS A 212 -5.41 13.49 -14.19
C LYS A 212 -5.29 14.82 -14.94
N TYR A 213 -4.06 15.21 -15.29
CA TYR A 213 -3.80 16.43 -16.07
C TYR A 213 -4.47 16.37 -17.44
N LEU A 214 -4.37 15.25 -18.18
CA LEU A 214 -5.03 15.06 -19.46
C LEU A 214 -6.55 15.21 -19.35
N ASP A 215 -7.16 14.59 -18.34
CA ASP A 215 -8.60 14.69 -18.10
C ASP A 215 -9.06 16.14 -17.84
N GLU A 216 -8.27 16.93 -17.12
CA GLU A 216 -8.59 18.30 -16.72
C GLU A 216 -8.30 19.34 -17.84
N LYS A 217 -7.29 19.13 -18.68
CA LYS A 217 -6.81 20.11 -19.67
C LYS A 217 -6.97 19.65 -21.12
N HIS A 218 -6.97 18.35 -21.37
CA HIS A 218 -6.97 17.74 -22.70
C HIS A 218 -7.98 16.58 -22.76
N SER A 219 -9.22 16.79 -22.31
CA SER A 219 -10.26 15.76 -22.16
C SER A 219 -10.62 14.99 -23.44
N LYS A 220 -10.16 15.46 -24.60
CA LYS A 220 -10.37 14.77 -25.88
C LYS A 220 -9.36 13.65 -26.12
N ILE A 221 -8.23 13.65 -25.43
CA ILE A 221 -7.20 12.63 -25.58
C ILE A 221 -7.68 11.34 -24.91
N SER A 222 -7.74 10.28 -25.69
CA SER A 222 -8.20 8.97 -25.27
C SER A 222 -7.11 7.91 -25.27
N THR A 223 -6.09 8.04 -26.14
CA THR A 223 -4.99 7.09 -26.33
C THR A 223 -3.62 7.77 -26.17
N CYS A 224 -2.59 6.99 -25.90
CA CYS A 224 -1.21 7.51 -25.84
C CYS A 224 -0.68 7.95 -27.22
N GLU A 225 -1.23 7.41 -28.30
CA GLU A 225 -0.86 7.82 -29.66
C GLU A 225 -1.10 9.32 -29.91
N GLU A 226 -2.12 9.89 -29.27
CA GLU A 226 -2.50 11.31 -29.42
C GLU A 226 -1.62 12.27 -28.59
N ILE A 227 -0.71 11.73 -27.76
CA ILE A 227 0.17 12.54 -26.92
C ILE A 227 1.35 13.03 -27.74
N ASP A 228 1.43 14.32 -27.93
CA ASP A 228 2.52 14.98 -28.63
C ASP A 228 3.47 15.75 -27.69
N ARG A 229 4.47 16.39 -28.28
CA ARG A 229 5.44 17.19 -27.53
C ARG A 229 4.81 18.43 -26.87
N GLU A 230 3.82 19.06 -27.50
CA GLU A 230 3.17 20.24 -26.96
C GLU A 230 2.43 19.94 -25.67
N ILE A 231 1.74 18.81 -25.59
CA ILE A 231 1.06 18.33 -24.37
C ILE A 231 2.06 18.11 -23.24
N ILE A 232 3.22 17.52 -23.53
CA ILE A 232 4.28 17.34 -22.52
C ILE A 232 4.82 18.69 -22.04
N GLU A 233 5.04 19.66 -22.91
CA GLU A 233 5.50 20.99 -22.53
C GLU A 233 4.50 21.70 -21.62
N GLN A 234 3.23 21.65 -21.96
CA GLN A 234 2.16 22.20 -21.11
C GLN A 234 2.06 21.49 -19.75
N PHE A 235 2.22 20.16 -19.73
CA PHE A 235 2.28 19.40 -18.49
C PHE A 235 3.48 19.79 -17.62
N LEU A 236 4.66 20.00 -18.20
CA LEU A 236 5.84 20.47 -17.50
C LEU A 236 5.65 21.86 -16.89
N ILE A 237 4.97 22.77 -17.58
CA ILE A 237 4.60 24.09 -17.07
C ILE A 237 3.64 23.93 -15.88
N ASN A 238 2.59 23.11 -16.05
CA ASN A 238 1.60 22.87 -14.99
C ASN A 238 2.25 22.31 -13.70
N ILE A 239 3.13 21.32 -13.82
CA ILE A 239 3.85 20.78 -12.65
C ILE A 239 4.70 21.86 -11.98
N LYS A 240 5.37 22.73 -12.71
CA LYS A 240 6.18 23.80 -12.14
C LYS A 240 5.34 24.83 -11.37
N VAL A 241 4.13 25.09 -11.83
CA VAL A 241 3.21 26.04 -11.20
C VAL A 241 2.57 25.43 -9.95
N GLU A 242 2.12 24.17 -10.02
CA GLU A 242 1.43 23.51 -8.89
C GLU A 242 2.39 23.04 -7.80
N SER A 243 3.62 22.67 -8.15
CA SER A 243 4.60 22.18 -7.20
C SER A 243 5.52 23.32 -6.77
N ASN A 244 5.46 23.76 -5.53
CA ASN A 244 6.44 24.68 -4.90
C ASN A 244 7.86 24.08 -4.85
N GLY A 245 8.39 23.55 -5.96
CA GLY A 245 9.74 22.98 -6.06
C GLY A 245 9.93 21.63 -5.36
N GLY A 246 8.87 20.83 -5.21
CA GLY A 246 8.87 19.55 -4.47
C GLY A 246 9.92 18.52 -4.96
N ASN A 247 10.46 17.79 -3.99
CA ASN A 247 11.54 16.79 -4.13
C ASN A 247 11.10 15.50 -4.84
N GLY A 248 10.53 15.49 -5.99
CA GLY A 248 10.09 14.23 -6.64
C GLY A 248 9.81 14.39 -8.12
N ILE A 249 9.76 15.65 -8.60
CA ILE A 249 9.37 15.96 -9.98
C ILE A 249 10.26 15.23 -10.97
N ARG A 250 11.58 15.27 -10.75
CA ARG A 250 12.54 14.60 -11.66
C ARG A 250 12.26 13.09 -11.75
N ASP A 251 12.04 12.42 -10.62
CA ASP A 251 11.76 10.97 -10.58
C ASP A 251 10.42 10.68 -11.26
N ASP A 252 9.38 11.46 -10.98
CA ASP A 252 8.06 11.32 -11.63
C ASP A 252 8.17 11.45 -13.15
N LEU A 253 8.91 12.44 -13.66
CA LEU A 253 9.11 12.64 -15.10
C LEU A 253 9.91 11.50 -15.74
N LEU A 254 10.96 11.00 -15.05
CA LEU A 254 11.72 9.84 -15.53
C LEU A 254 10.84 8.59 -15.59
N LYS A 255 9.96 8.40 -14.62
CA LYS A 255 9.03 7.27 -14.56
C LYS A 255 7.94 7.39 -15.63
N LEU A 256 7.37 8.58 -15.82
CA LEU A 256 6.43 8.86 -16.90
C LEU A 256 7.05 8.57 -18.28
N ARG A 257 8.25 9.10 -18.52
CA ARG A 257 8.99 8.84 -19.76
C ARG A 257 9.17 7.35 -20.01
N ASN A 258 9.63 6.60 -19.01
CA ASN A 258 9.87 5.15 -19.13
C ASN A 258 8.61 4.39 -19.59
N VAL A 259 7.45 4.73 -19.00
CA VAL A 259 6.18 4.11 -19.39
C VAL A 259 5.78 4.47 -20.81
N LEU A 260 5.81 5.77 -21.17
CA LEU A 260 5.43 6.23 -22.52
C LEU A 260 6.35 5.67 -23.61
N GLU A 261 7.67 5.65 -23.39
CA GLU A 261 8.63 5.02 -24.31
C GLU A 261 8.35 3.52 -24.50
N THR A 262 7.93 2.82 -23.43
CA THR A 262 7.60 1.40 -23.50
C THR A 262 6.29 1.18 -24.26
N ILE A 263 5.28 2.02 -24.03
CA ILE A 263 4.03 2.02 -24.83
C ILE A 263 4.37 2.25 -26.30
N GLY A 264 5.22 3.25 -26.61
CA GLY A 264 5.66 3.53 -27.95
C GLY A 264 6.31 2.33 -28.67
N LYS A 265 7.06 1.52 -27.93
CA LYS A 265 7.67 0.28 -28.47
C LYS A 265 6.67 -0.86 -28.63
N ILE A 266 5.69 -0.99 -27.72
CA ILE A 266 4.70 -2.08 -27.75
C ILE A 266 3.67 -1.87 -28.86
N TYR A 267 3.25 -0.61 -29.08
CA TYR A 267 2.17 -0.27 -29.99
C TYR A 267 2.66 0.36 -31.31
N ASP A 268 3.98 0.45 -31.52
CA ASP A 268 4.60 1.08 -32.68
C ASP A 268 4.22 2.58 -32.83
N PHE A 269 4.29 3.31 -31.70
CA PHE A 269 4.14 4.77 -31.66
C PHE A 269 5.51 5.46 -31.50
N PRO A 270 6.30 5.62 -32.57
CA PRO A 270 7.71 6.01 -32.47
C PRO A 270 7.94 7.41 -31.91
N HIS A 271 6.95 8.31 -32.02
CA HIS A 271 7.02 9.67 -31.48
C HIS A 271 7.09 9.68 -29.94
N LEU A 272 6.47 8.71 -29.26
CA LEU A 272 6.50 8.61 -27.80
C LEU A 272 7.91 8.45 -27.23
N THR A 273 8.84 7.92 -28.01
CA THR A 273 10.24 7.77 -27.60
C THR A 273 11.03 9.10 -27.65
N LYS A 274 10.47 10.14 -28.25
CA LYS A 274 11.10 11.44 -28.46
C LYS A 274 10.40 12.59 -27.73
N LEU A 275 9.40 12.31 -26.92
CA LEU A 275 8.60 13.32 -26.23
C LEU A 275 9.39 14.15 -25.21
N PHE A 276 10.39 13.56 -24.56
CA PHE A 276 11.15 14.22 -23.51
C PHE A 276 12.54 14.60 -23.96
N LEU A 277 12.91 15.85 -23.73
CA LEU A 277 14.25 16.38 -23.93
C LEU A 277 15.05 16.31 -22.62
N LYS A 278 16.38 16.30 -22.72
CA LYS A 278 17.26 16.30 -21.53
C LYS A 278 17.02 17.52 -20.63
N SER A 279 16.68 18.66 -21.23
CA SER A 279 16.38 19.93 -20.53
C SER A 279 15.09 19.91 -19.72
N ASP A 280 14.18 18.95 -19.96
CA ASP A 280 12.90 18.85 -19.25
C ASP A 280 13.08 18.37 -17.81
N PHE A 281 14.18 17.70 -17.56
CA PHE A 281 14.46 17.12 -16.25
C PHE A 281 15.19 18.12 -15.36
N PRO A 282 14.64 18.45 -14.16
CA PRO A 282 15.38 19.23 -13.19
C PRO A 282 16.77 18.61 -12.89
N PRO A 283 17.76 19.40 -12.55
CA PRO A 283 19.08 18.87 -12.20
C PRO A 283 18.99 17.88 -11.04
N GLU A 284 19.84 16.88 -11.06
CA GLU A 284 19.96 15.93 -9.95
C GLU A 284 20.52 16.67 -8.73
N ARG A 285 19.77 16.61 -7.63
CA ARG A 285 20.25 17.19 -6.37
C ARG A 285 21.36 16.30 -5.82
N LYS A 286 22.49 16.91 -5.55
CA LYS A 286 23.56 16.22 -4.80
C LYS A 286 23.03 15.93 -3.39
N ALA A 287 23.10 14.66 -2.99
CA ALA A 287 22.78 14.28 -1.62
C ALA A 287 23.79 14.92 -0.68
N GLU A 288 23.36 15.77 0.23
CA GLU A 288 24.17 16.21 1.36
C GLU A 288 24.21 15.07 2.37
N PHE A 289 25.40 14.54 2.60
CA PHE A 289 25.63 13.59 3.67
C PHE A 289 25.65 14.33 5.00
N LYS A 290 24.56 14.20 5.76
CA LYS A 290 24.52 14.64 7.15
C LYS A 290 25.03 13.50 8.03
N SER A 291 26.27 13.61 8.51
CA SER A 291 26.85 12.69 9.49
C SER A 291 26.66 13.25 10.90
N TYR A 292 26.55 12.35 11.87
CA TYR A 292 26.64 12.75 13.28
C TYR A 292 28.09 13.09 13.64
N SER A 293 28.27 14.12 14.44
CA SER A 293 29.54 14.40 15.10
C SER A 293 29.87 13.34 16.18
N ASP A 294 31.11 13.26 16.64
CA ASP A 294 31.48 12.31 17.70
C ASP A 294 30.72 12.54 18.99
N SER A 295 30.41 13.80 19.33
CA SER A 295 29.60 14.17 20.49
C SER A 295 28.13 13.71 20.34
N GLU A 296 27.54 13.93 19.17
CA GLU A 296 26.18 13.47 18.86
C GLU A 296 26.07 11.94 18.87
N LEU A 297 27.11 11.24 18.31
CA LEU A 297 27.15 9.77 18.35
C LEU A 297 27.24 9.24 19.78
N LYS A 298 28.03 9.88 20.66
CA LYS A 298 28.08 9.51 22.08
C LYS A 298 26.73 9.69 22.75
N ARG A 299 26.03 10.82 22.52
CA ARG A 299 24.70 11.07 23.04
C ARG A 299 23.70 10.04 22.49
N LEU A 300 23.71 9.79 21.18
CA LEU A 300 22.87 8.81 20.52
C LEU A 300 23.02 7.41 21.14
N ASN A 301 24.26 6.91 21.24
CA ASN A 301 24.54 5.59 21.78
C ASN A 301 24.13 5.47 23.26
N ALA A 302 24.33 6.52 24.06
CA ALA A 302 23.87 6.55 25.46
C ALA A 302 22.35 6.48 25.61
N GLN A 303 21.57 6.87 24.60
CA GLN A 303 20.10 6.77 24.63
C GLN A 303 19.60 5.49 23.96
N ILE A 304 20.26 4.98 22.92
CA ILE A 304 19.87 3.72 22.25
C ILE A 304 19.75 2.58 23.28
N VAL A 305 20.71 2.44 24.21
CA VAL A 305 20.70 1.40 25.23
C VAL A 305 19.53 1.48 26.23
N LYS A 306 18.85 2.62 26.30
CA LYS A 306 17.68 2.85 27.15
C LYS A 306 16.35 2.63 26.41
N MET A 307 16.38 2.38 25.11
CA MET A 307 15.20 2.08 24.32
C MET A 307 14.66 0.66 24.65
N GLU A 308 13.50 0.36 24.12
CA GLU A 308 12.98 -1.01 24.10
C GLU A 308 14.06 -1.98 23.62
N GLU A 309 14.23 -3.08 24.33
CA GLU A 309 15.41 -3.95 24.23
C GLU A 309 15.67 -4.45 22.80
N GLN A 310 14.63 -4.86 22.06
CA GLN A 310 14.78 -5.37 20.71
C GLN A 310 15.05 -4.24 19.69
N ILE A 311 14.56 -3.04 19.95
CA ILE A 311 14.87 -1.84 19.14
C ILE A 311 16.32 -1.41 19.36
N ALA A 312 16.78 -1.41 20.63
CA ALA A 312 18.16 -1.12 20.95
C ALA A 312 19.13 -2.10 20.26
N ARG A 313 18.82 -3.42 20.32
CA ARG A 313 19.60 -4.45 19.61
C ARG A 313 19.60 -4.21 18.11
N ALA A 314 18.45 -3.89 17.49
CA ALA A 314 18.37 -3.61 16.07
C ALA A 314 19.28 -2.44 15.65
N MET A 315 19.30 -1.35 16.43
CA MET A 315 20.13 -0.18 16.17
C MET A 315 21.61 -0.46 16.33
N ILE A 316 22.02 -1.15 17.39
CA ILE A 316 23.44 -1.51 17.63
C ILE A 316 23.92 -2.48 16.55
N ILE A 317 23.13 -3.52 16.22
CA ILE A 317 23.47 -4.48 15.16
C ILE A 317 23.59 -3.74 13.82
N HIS A 318 22.68 -2.80 13.54
CA HIS A 318 22.74 -1.99 12.32
C HIS A 318 24.04 -1.17 12.21
N GLN A 319 24.43 -0.51 13.30
CA GLN A 319 25.71 0.26 13.36
C GLN A 319 26.92 -0.66 13.16
N MET A 320 26.96 -1.81 13.84
CA MET A 320 28.10 -2.75 13.75
C MET A 320 28.17 -3.46 12.39
N LEU A 321 27.03 -3.76 11.77
CA LEU A 321 26.99 -4.41 10.45
C LEU A 321 27.32 -3.44 9.32
N GLY A 322 26.98 -2.15 9.43
CA GLY A 322 27.12 -1.17 8.36
C GLY A 322 26.30 -1.50 7.11
N THR A 323 25.17 -2.21 7.28
CA THR A 323 24.28 -2.62 6.20
C THR A 323 23.16 -1.60 5.96
N ARG A 324 22.34 -1.77 4.92
CA ARG A 324 21.10 -0.97 4.82
C ARG A 324 20.16 -1.35 5.95
N ILE A 325 19.39 -0.39 6.44
CA ILE A 325 18.43 -0.67 7.52
C ILE A 325 17.44 -1.79 7.17
N SER A 326 17.01 -1.88 5.90
CA SER A 326 16.20 -2.98 5.41
C SER A 326 16.86 -4.34 5.60
N ASP A 327 18.17 -4.44 5.38
CA ASP A 327 18.91 -5.69 5.47
C ASP A 327 19.05 -6.13 6.94
N THR A 328 19.22 -5.17 7.86
CA THR A 328 19.21 -5.44 9.29
C THR A 328 17.83 -5.91 9.78
N LEU A 329 16.76 -5.21 9.39
CA LEU A 329 15.39 -5.55 9.85
C LEU A 329 14.89 -6.87 9.28
N THR A 330 15.41 -7.32 8.14
CA THR A 330 15.07 -8.61 7.53
C THR A 330 16.01 -9.75 7.90
N LEU A 331 16.88 -9.57 8.89
CA LEU A 331 17.71 -10.65 9.41
C LEU A 331 16.82 -11.80 9.91
N ARG A 332 17.18 -13.00 9.50
CA ARG A 332 16.45 -14.23 9.87
C ARG A 332 17.07 -14.86 11.12
N LYS A 333 16.29 -15.62 11.83
CA LYS A 333 16.74 -16.35 13.04
C LYS A 333 17.88 -17.32 12.74
N ASP A 334 17.94 -17.85 11.52
CA ASP A 334 18.97 -18.78 11.03
C ASP A 334 20.19 -18.10 10.39
N CYS A 335 20.39 -16.79 10.64
CA CYS A 335 21.44 -16.00 9.98
C CYS A 335 22.86 -16.28 10.47
N LEU A 336 23.03 -16.89 11.65
CA LEU A 336 24.35 -17.14 12.24
C LEU A 336 24.83 -18.57 11.98
N TYR A 337 26.10 -18.70 11.64
CA TYR A 337 26.78 -20.01 11.58
C TYR A 337 28.29 -19.84 11.84
N LYS A 338 29.00 -20.95 12.04
CA LYS A 338 30.46 -20.96 12.18
C LYS A 338 31.13 -21.60 10.97
N HIS A 339 32.19 -20.97 10.50
CA HIS A 339 33.08 -21.51 9.47
C HIS A 339 34.54 -21.35 9.95
N ASP A 340 35.28 -22.42 10.03
CA ASP A 340 36.68 -22.45 10.49
C ASP A 340 36.92 -21.67 11.78
N ARG A 341 36.08 -21.85 12.79
CA ARG A 341 36.08 -21.13 14.09
C ARG A 341 35.71 -19.63 14.01
N GLN A 342 35.45 -19.12 12.81
CA GLN A 342 35.00 -17.74 12.59
C GLN A 342 33.48 -17.67 12.66
N ASP A 343 32.96 -16.70 13.39
CA ASP A 343 31.53 -16.39 13.39
C ASP A 343 31.16 -15.71 12.07
N MET A 344 30.15 -16.24 11.39
CA MET A 344 29.68 -15.79 10.09
C MET A 344 28.21 -15.38 10.17
N ILE A 345 27.81 -14.39 9.34
CA ILE A 345 26.43 -14.00 9.17
C ILE A 345 25.99 -14.12 7.72
N ILE A 346 24.76 -14.66 7.53
CA ILE A 346 24.06 -14.67 6.25
C ILE A 346 23.09 -13.50 6.20
N ILE A 347 23.18 -12.67 5.18
CA ILE A 347 22.31 -11.51 4.96
C ILE A 347 21.55 -11.70 3.66
N TYR A 348 20.21 -11.74 3.75
CA TYR A 348 19.32 -11.77 2.60
C TYR A 348 18.88 -10.35 2.27
N GLN A 349 19.53 -9.74 1.26
CA GLN A 349 19.19 -8.38 0.85
C GLN A 349 17.89 -8.36 0.03
N PRO A 350 16.84 -7.67 0.47
CA PRO A 350 15.58 -7.59 -0.29
C PRO A 350 15.73 -7.00 -1.70
N LYS A 351 16.77 -6.18 -1.92
CA LYS A 351 16.98 -5.49 -3.19
C LYS A 351 17.94 -6.20 -4.14
N THR A 352 18.86 -7.02 -3.63
CA THR A 352 19.96 -7.56 -4.44
C THR A 352 20.07 -9.08 -4.34
N ARG A 353 20.77 -9.59 -3.34
CA ARG A 353 21.07 -11.02 -3.22
C ARG A 353 21.46 -11.43 -1.81
N ARG A 354 21.53 -12.72 -1.57
CA ARG A 354 22.16 -13.31 -0.39
C ARG A 354 23.69 -13.10 -0.47
N TYR A 355 24.28 -12.72 0.66
CA TYR A 355 25.73 -12.74 0.86
C TYR A 355 26.09 -13.11 2.30
N GLU A 356 27.33 -13.48 2.51
CA GLU A 356 27.86 -13.91 3.79
C GLU A 356 29.10 -13.09 4.10
N LYS A 357 29.29 -12.79 5.39
CA LYS A 357 30.51 -12.10 5.85
C LYS A 357 30.91 -12.54 7.25
N PRO A 358 32.21 -12.50 7.59
CA PRO A 358 32.67 -12.69 8.95
C PRO A 358 32.21 -11.54 9.85
N ILE A 359 31.95 -11.87 11.12
CA ILE A 359 31.57 -10.90 12.17
C ILE A 359 32.39 -11.13 13.41
N SER A 360 32.43 -10.12 14.30
CA SER A 360 33.08 -10.26 15.60
C SER A 360 32.24 -11.16 16.55
N GLN A 361 32.92 -11.70 17.54
CA GLN A 361 32.28 -12.52 18.56
C GLN A 361 31.21 -11.73 19.36
N GLU A 362 31.51 -10.45 19.66
CA GLU A 362 30.57 -9.57 20.35
C GLU A 362 29.27 -9.37 19.55
N LEU A 363 29.41 -9.16 18.23
CA LEU A 363 28.25 -9.02 17.34
C LEU A 363 27.47 -10.33 17.25
N ALA A 364 28.14 -11.46 17.14
CA ALA A 364 27.51 -12.78 17.12
C ALA A 364 26.70 -13.02 18.41
N GLN A 365 27.28 -12.68 19.57
CA GLN A 365 26.60 -12.79 20.87
C GLN A 365 25.37 -11.86 20.96
N LEU A 366 25.49 -10.60 20.46
CA LEU A 366 24.37 -9.66 20.44
C LEU A 366 23.22 -10.15 19.55
N ILE A 367 23.55 -10.66 18.36
CA ILE A 367 22.57 -11.25 17.44
C ILE A 367 21.95 -12.51 18.11
N GLY A 368 22.73 -13.35 18.76
CA GLY A 368 22.25 -14.52 19.51
C GLY A 368 21.21 -14.16 20.57
N LYS A 369 21.44 -13.09 21.35
CA LYS A 369 20.48 -12.55 22.31
C LYS A 369 19.19 -12.07 21.61
N ALA A 370 19.32 -11.39 20.46
CA ALA A 370 18.17 -10.93 19.67
C ALA A 370 17.36 -12.12 19.12
N VAL A 371 18.03 -13.19 18.70
CA VAL A 371 17.40 -14.45 18.24
C VAL A 371 16.66 -15.15 19.40
N SER A 372 17.28 -15.23 20.57
CA SER A 372 16.66 -15.83 21.77
C SER A 372 15.37 -15.10 22.15
N TYR A 373 15.42 -13.76 22.19
CA TYR A 373 14.22 -12.94 22.42
C TYR A 373 13.13 -13.21 21.36
N ALA A 374 13.51 -13.26 20.08
CA ALA A 374 12.55 -13.51 19.00
C ALA A 374 11.95 -14.93 19.05
N ASN A 375 12.68 -15.93 19.54
CA ASN A 375 12.15 -17.28 19.72
C ASN A 375 11.16 -17.36 20.89
N GLU A 376 11.41 -16.61 21.96
CA GLU A 376 10.53 -16.55 23.12
C GLU A 376 9.21 -15.80 22.83
N HIS A 377 9.29 -14.64 22.18
CA HIS A 377 8.13 -13.74 22.01
C HIS A 377 7.39 -13.92 20.67
N TYR A 378 8.08 -14.41 19.64
CA TYR A 378 7.55 -14.57 18.29
C TYR A 378 7.99 -15.90 17.65
N PRO A 379 7.64 -17.06 18.25
CA PRO A 379 8.14 -18.37 17.81
C PRO A 379 7.87 -18.66 16.33
N GLU A 380 6.71 -18.24 15.81
CA GLU A 380 6.30 -18.46 14.44
C GLU A 380 7.02 -17.55 13.42
N SER A 381 7.70 -16.51 13.88
CA SER A 381 8.43 -15.60 12.99
C SER A 381 9.73 -16.20 12.51
N ILE A 382 10.05 -16.03 11.23
CA ILE A 382 11.39 -16.33 10.69
C ILE A 382 12.37 -15.17 10.91
N TYR A 383 11.88 -13.98 11.29
CA TYR A 383 12.68 -12.76 11.44
C TYR A 383 13.07 -12.55 12.91
N ILE A 384 14.28 -12.00 13.11
CA ILE A 384 14.77 -11.59 14.42
C ILE A 384 13.96 -10.40 14.95
N PHE A 385 13.70 -9.43 14.06
CA PHE A 385 12.97 -8.21 14.39
C PHE A 385 11.54 -8.28 13.82
N ALA A 386 10.74 -9.13 14.44
CA ALA A 386 9.34 -9.33 14.05
C ALA A 386 8.48 -8.12 14.41
N ALA A 387 7.44 -7.87 13.62
CA ALA A 387 6.44 -6.85 13.93
C ALA A 387 5.44 -7.39 14.96
N GLU A 388 5.20 -6.63 16.03
CA GLU A 388 4.35 -7.01 17.15
C GLU A 388 2.93 -7.46 16.73
N ASN A 389 2.30 -6.70 15.84
CA ASN A 389 0.93 -6.98 15.38
C ASN A 389 0.85 -7.96 14.20
N LYS A 390 1.98 -8.32 13.58
CA LYS A 390 2.08 -9.23 12.43
C LYS A 390 3.43 -9.95 12.45
N PRO A 391 3.61 -10.95 13.33
CA PRO A 391 4.91 -11.60 13.55
C PRO A 391 5.48 -12.31 12.32
N GLU A 392 4.64 -12.65 11.35
CA GLU A 392 5.05 -13.20 10.05
C GLU A 392 5.85 -12.19 9.19
N LYS A 393 5.91 -10.91 9.62
CA LYS A 393 6.65 -9.83 8.94
C LYS A 393 7.69 -9.22 9.85
N PRO A 394 8.78 -8.69 9.27
CA PRO A 394 9.72 -7.89 10.04
C PRO A 394 9.09 -6.54 10.42
N ILE A 395 9.61 -5.91 11.47
CA ILE A 395 9.25 -4.54 11.85
C ILE A 395 9.45 -3.60 10.66
N SER A 396 8.51 -2.67 10.46
CA SER A 396 8.60 -1.72 9.36
C SER A 396 9.69 -0.66 9.60
N TYR A 397 10.32 -0.23 8.52
CA TYR A 397 11.26 0.90 8.56
C TYR A 397 10.63 2.13 9.24
N ARG A 398 9.36 2.43 8.92
CA ARG A 398 8.66 3.58 9.49
C ARG A 398 8.48 3.45 10.99
N THR A 399 8.09 2.27 11.48
CA THR A 399 7.91 2.02 12.92
C THR A 399 9.22 2.23 13.68
N LEU A 400 10.34 1.70 13.14
CA LEU A 400 11.65 1.92 13.74
C LEU A 400 12.04 3.41 13.69
N GLN A 401 11.87 4.05 12.53
CA GLN A 401 12.19 5.46 12.34
C GLN A 401 11.40 6.36 13.30
N ASP A 402 10.11 6.14 13.44
CA ASP A 402 9.26 6.95 14.33
C ASP A 402 9.74 6.82 15.79
N LYS A 403 10.10 5.61 16.24
CA LYS A 403 10.64 5.39 17.61
C LYS A 403 12.00 6.10 17.79
N VAL A 404 12.90 5.98 16.81
CA VAL A 404 14.26 6.57 16.88
C VAL A 404 14.21 8.08 16.75
N LEU A 405 13.45 8.63 15.80
CA LEU A 405 13.30 10.09 15.65
C LEU A 405 12.69 10.72 16.89
N ARG A 406 11.67 10.09 17.47
CA ARG A 406 11.08 10.58 18.74
C ARG A 406 12.15 10.71 19.82
N MET A 407 12.98 9.68 20.02
CA MET A 407 14.07 9.69 20.98
C MET A 407 15.11 10.79 20.67
N ILE A 408 15.47 10.97 19.37
CA ILE A 408 16.41 12.01 18.93
C ILE A 408 15.91 13.41 19.30
N TYR A 409 14.62 13.70 19.03
CA TYR A 409 14.00 14.99 19.35
C TYR A 409 13.80 15.20 20.85
N GLU A 410 13.29 14.19 21.57
CA GLU A 410 13.03 14.29 23.01
C GLU A 410 14.31 14.43 23.85
N LYS A 411 15.45 13.96 23.34
CA LYS A 411 16.74 13.94 24.05
C LYS A 411 17.77 14.94 23.48
N ASP A 412 17.35 15.77 22.56
CA ASP A 412 18.19 16.81 21.96
C ASP A 412 19.56 16.26 21.51
N ILE A 413 19.49 15.19 20.70
CA ILE A 413 20.68 14.45 20.29
C ILE A 413 21.50 15.21 19.25
N ARG A 414 20.83 15.97 18.36
CA ARG A 414 21.46 16.72 17.28
C ARG A 414 21.65 18.18 17.67
N ASP A 415 22.70 18.77 17.15
CA ASP A 415 23.07 20.17 17.38
C ASP A 415 22.50 21.11 16.29
N ASP A 416 21.86 20.56 15.21
CA ASP A 416 21.28 21.28 14.06
C ASP A 416 19.77 21.06 13.85
#